data_b4057b5b10396830e8e5072186543ab5
#
_entry.id   b4057b5b10396830e8e5072186543ab5
#
_cell.length_a   1.000
_cell.length_b   1.000
_cell.length_c   1.000
_cell.angle_alpha   90.00
_cell.angle_beta   90.00
_cell.angle_gamma   90.00
#
_symmetry.space_group_name_H-M   'P 1'
#
loop_
_entity.id
_entity.type
_entity.pdbx_description
1 polymer ?
#
loop_
_entity_poly.entity_id
_entity_poly.type
_entity_poly.pdbx_seq_one_letter_code
_entity_poly.pdbx_strand_id
1 'polypeptide(L)'
;HRGCWPIVIMCRVLHVSTSGYYSWHRRPKRRQDQRRGALLTDIEKIHKTKSKDSYGSPRVYQELIKQGTFCCENTVAKVMQESGIQAKAVKKFKMTTDSKHSQSVAENLLDREFDRATEPNQIWVSDITYVWTLEGWMYLTCILDLYSRKVVGWSMSSRMTKEFVMEALEMAIRQRCPGTDLLHHSDRGSQYCSEKYRALLARNGITCSMSRKGNCWDNAVMESFFATLKKELIHHERYETRSTARSSIFE
;
A
#
# COMPACT_ATOMS: atom_id res chain seq x y z
N HIS A 1 34.53 -27.59 -10.38
CA HIS A 1 35.29 -28.73 -10.93
C HIS A 1 36.45 -29.23 -10.05
N ARG A 2 36.61 -28.70 -8.83
CA ARG A 2 37.68 -29.10 -7.88
C ARG A 2 37.71 -30.61 -7.54
N GLY A 3 36.56 -31.26 -7.56
CA GLY A 3 36.44 -32.68 -7.31
C GLY A 3 36.79 -33.58 -8.50
N CYS A 4 36.89 -33.02 -9.69
CA CYS A 4 37.10 -33.78 -10.93
C CYS A 4 38.54 -33.69 -11.49
N TRP A 5 39.23 -32.56 -11.25
CA TRP A 5 40.50 -32.26 -11.87
C TRP A 5 41.51 -31.64 -10.89
N PRO A 6 42.82 -32.04 -10.93
CA PRO A 6 43.85 -31.38 -10.13
C PRO A 6 44.00 -29.90 -10.49
N ILE A 7 44.14 -29.05 -9.46
CA ILE A 7 44.25 -27.59 -9.61
C ILE A 7 45.39 -27.18 -10.56
N VAL A 8 46.51 -27.91 -10.50
CA VAL A 8 47.70 -27.68 -11.35
C VAL A 8 47.34 -27.80 -12.84
N ILE A 9 46.56 -28.82 -13.19
CA ILE A 9 46.12 -29.04 -14.60
C ILE A 9 45.16 -27.93 -15.02
N MET A 10 44.19 -27.57 -14.17
CA MET A 10 43.25 -26.48 -14.46
C MET A 10 43.98 -25.13 -14.64
N CYS A 11 44.97 -24.84 -13.78
CA CYS A 11 45.76 -23.63 -13.88
C CYS A 11 46.57 -23.58 -15.21
N ARG A 12 47.13 -24.71 -15.64
CA ARG A 12 47.84 -24.82 -16.89
C ARG A 12 46.95 -24.57 -18.09
N VAL A 13 45.75 -25.18 -18.13
CA VAL A 13 44.79 -25.01 -19.22
C VAL A 13 44.26 -23.57 -19.28
N LEU A 14 44.05 -22.92 -18.14
CA LEU A 14 43.56 -21.54 -18.05
C LEU A 14 44.67 -20.48 -18.12
N HIS A 15 45.95 -20.90 -18.34
CA HIS A 15 47.09 -19.99 -18.38
C HIS A 15 47.25 -19.07 -17.17
N VAL A 16 46.93 -19.58 -15.95
CA VAL A 16 47.10 -18.86 -14.68
C VAL A 16 48.13 -19.57 -13.82
N SER A 17 48.86 -18.80 -13.00
CA SER A 17 49.83 -19.42 -12.08
C SER A 17 49.13 -20.10 -10.91
N THR A 18 49.62 -21.25 -10.46
CA THR A 18 49.07 -21.94 -9.29
C THR A 18 49.17 -21.09 -8.02
N SER A 19 50.28 -20.35 -7.85
CA SER A 19 50.47 -19.39 -6.76
C SER A 19 49.45 -18.25 -6.80
N GLY A 20 49.16 -17.70 -7.97
CA GLY A 20 48.16 -16.71 -8.21
C GLY A 20 46.73 -17.19 -7.83
N TYR A 21 46.42 -18.43 -8.21
CA TYR A 21 45.16 -19.07 -7.84
C TYR A 21 45.02 -19.20 -6.33
N TYR A 22 46.05 -19.73 -5.63
CA TYR A 22 45.98 -19.87 -4.16
C TYR A 22 45.98 -18.52 -3.43
N SER A 23 46.72 -17.53 -3.91
CA SER A 23 46.67 -16.16 -3.37
C SER A 23 45.31 -15.55 -3.54
N TRP A 24 44.65 -15.70 -4.71
CA TRP A 24 43.27 -15.25 -4.93
C TRP A 24 42.29 -15.97 -4.02
N HIS A 25 42.43 -17.29 -3.88
CA HIS A 25 41.54 -18.10 -3.06
C HIS A 25 41.63 -17.78 -1.56
N ARG A 26 42.84 -17.41 -1.08
CA ARG A 26 43.09 -17.06 0.34
C ARG A 26 42.83 -15.59 0.62
N ARG A 27 42.57 -14.77 -0.39
CA ARG A 27 42.30 -13.35 -0.17
C ARG A 27 41.09 -13.16 0.75
N PRO A 28 41.23 -12.39 1.85
CA PRO A 28 40.08 -12.00 2.64
C PRO A 28 39.11 -11.23 1.78
N LYS A 29 37.82 -11.40 2.01
CA LYS A 29 36.78 -10.61 1.31
C LYS A 29 37.10 -9.13 1.45
N ARG A 30 37.01 -8.37 0.35
CA ARG A 30 37.24 -6.93 0.37
C ARG A 30 36.29 -6.29 1.38
N ARG A 31 36.72 -5.22 2.06
CA ARG A 31 35.88 -4.48 3.02
C ARG A 31 34.54 -4.06 2.42
N GLN A 32 34.50 -3.79 1.12
CA GLN A 32 33.28 -3.48 0.38
C GLN A 32 32.35 -4.69 0.26
N ASP A 33 32.88 -5.90 0.04
CA ASP A 33 32.08 -7.14 -0.05
C ASP A 33 31.51 -7.52 1.32
N GLN A 34 32.26 -7.28 2.39
CA GLN A 34 31.79 -7.49 3.77
C GLN A 34 30.63 -6.53 4.10
N ARG A 35 30.77 -5.22 3.77
CA ARG A 35 29.72 -4.22 3.94
C ARG A 35 28.47 -4.57 3.15
N ARG A 36 28.67 -5.05 1.93
CA ARG A 36 27.57 -5.45 1.05
C ARG A 36 26.84 -6.70 1.57
N GLY A 37 27.58 -7.65 2.13
CA GLY A 37 27.00 -8.83 2.79
C GLY A 37 26.17 -8.46 4.03
N ALA A 38 26.66 -7.57 4.88
CA ALA A 38 25.92 -7.06 6.02
C ALA A 38 24.63 -6.33 5.57
N LEU A 39 24.73 -5.45 4.56
CA LEU A 39 23.57 -4.76 3.99
C LEU A 39 22.53 -5.74 3.44
N LEU A 40 22.96 -6.80 2.77
CA LEU A 40 22.04 -7.85 2.27
C LEU A 40 21.28 -8.52 3.42
N THR A 41 21.96 -8.86 4.49
CA THR A 41 21.32 -9.47 5.68
C THR A 41 20.25 -8.55 6.28
N ASP A 42 20.53 -7.24 6.39
CA ASP A 42 19.57 -6.26 6.89
C ASP A 42 18.37 -6.12 5.93
N ILE A 43 18.62 -6.08 4.62
CA ILE A 43 17.57 -6.04 3.58
C ILE A 43 16.68 -7.28 3.67
N GLU A 44 17.25 -8.49 3.77
CA GLU A 44 16.49 -9.73 3.90
C GLU A 44 15.63 -9.76 5.15
N LYS A 45 16.18 -9.28 6.27
CA LYS A 45 15.44 -9.17 7.53
C LYS A 45 14.24 -8.24 7.38
N ILE A 46 14.42 -7.04 6.84
CA ILE A 46 13.33 -6.09 6.61
C ILE A 46 12.29 -6.69 5.65
N HIS A 47 12.75 -7.28 4.55
CA HIS A 47 11.89 -7.82 3.51
C HIS A 47 11.01 -8.97 4.02
N LYS A 48 11.57 -9.88 4.81
CA LYS A 48 10.84 -11.04 5.37
C LYS A 48 9.99 -10.70 6.60
N THR A 49 10.53 -9.93 7.54
CA THR A 49 9.86 -9.74 8.84
C THR A 49 8.90 -8.56 8.86
N LYS A 50 9.28 -7.40 8.30
CA LYS A 50 8.43 -6.20 8.32
C LYS A 50 7.48 -6.10 7.15
N SER A 51 7.93 -6.48 5.96
CA SER A 51 7.18 -6.23 4.73
C SER A 51 6.46 -7.44 4.17
N LYS A 52 6.68 -8.64 4.70
CA LYS A 52 6.15 -9.90 4.15
C LYS A 52 6.30 -9.92 2.61
N ASP A 53 7.49 -9.54 2.12
CA ASP A 53 7.88 -9.44 0.70
C ASP A 53 7.16 -8.34 -0.12
N SER A 54 6.54 -7.35 0.52
CA SER A 54 5.80 -6.29 -0.19
C SER A 54 6.62 -5.03 -0.50
N TYR A 55 7.75 -4.80 0.21
CA TYR A 55 8.53 -3.58 0.04
C TYR A 55 9.48 -3.65 -1.16
N GLY A 56 9.43 -2.61 -2.01
CA GLY A 56 10.47 -2.34 -3.01
C GLY A 56 11.66 -1.58 -2.41
N SER A 57 12.70 -1.36 -3.22
CA SER A 57 13.94 -0.71 -2.78
C SER A 57 13.76 0.66 -2.10
N PRO A 58 12.83 1.56 -2.51
CA PRO A 58 12.65 2.84 -1.83
C PRO A 58 12.20 2.67 -0.37
N ARG A 59 11.26 1.76 -0.10
CA ARG A 59 10.77 1.52 1.26
C ARG A 59 11.78 0.76 2.13
N VAL A 60 12.46 -0.22 1.56
CA VAL A 60 13.56 -0.92 2.24
C VAL A 60 14.66 0.07 2.63
N TYR A 61 15.02 0.99 1.75
CA TYR A 61 15.96 2.08 2.02
C TYR A 61 15.52 2.93 3.22
N GLN A 62 14.26 3.38 3.25
CA GLN A 62 13.73 4.18 4.36
C GLN A 62 13.80 3.43 5.70
N GLU A 63 13.50 2.14 5.72
CA GLU A 63 13.61 1.33 6.93
C GLU A 63 15.05 1.12 7.39
N LEU A 64 16.00 0.97 6.46
CA LEU A 64 17.44 0.91 6.77
C LEU A 64 17.93 2.21 7.43
N ILE A 65 17.54 3.36 6.89
CA ILE A 65 17.87 4.67 7.48
C ILE A 65 17.30 4.80 8.90
N LYS A 66 16.03 4.40 9.12
CA LYS A 66 15.43 4.39 10.48
C LYS A 66 16.18 3.49 11.47
N GLN A 67 16.81 2.42 10.98
CA GLN A 67 17.65 1.51 11.79
C GLN A 67 19.09 2.01 11.97
N GLY A 68 19.44 3.18 11.41
CA GLY A 68 20.79 3.75 11.47
C GLY A 68 21.78 3.16 10.47
N THR A 69 21.32 2.39 9.47
CA THR A 69 22.18 1.84 8.41
C THR A 69 22.32 2.87 7.29
N PHE A 70 23.48 3.54 7.19
CA PHE A 70 23.76 4.55 6.17
C PHE A 70 24.16 3.90 4.84
N CYS A 71 23.32 4.06 3.83
CA CYS A 71 23.52 3.61 2.46
C CYS A 71 22.84 4.58 1.48
N CYS A 72 22.97 4.39 0.18
CA CYS A 72 22.13 5.10 -0.79
C CYS A 72 21.10 4.17 -1.40
N GLU A 73 19.97 4.72 -1.82
CA GLU A 73 18.84 3.96 -2.39
C GLU A 73 19.25 3.11 -3.59
N ASN A 74 20.11 3.65 -4.48
CA ASN A 74 20.63 2.90 -5.63
C ASN A 74 21.45 1.68 -5.23
N THR A 75 22.18 1.74 -4.10
CA THR A 75 22.91 0.59 -3.57
C THR A 75 21.95 -0.49 -3.07
N VAL A 76 20.87 -0.10 -2.37
CA VAL A 76 19.82 -1.01 -1.93
C VAL A 76 19.15 -1.68 -3.14
N ALA A 77 18.75 -0.89 -4.14
CA ALA A 77 18.14 -1.40 -5.37
C ALA A 77 19.04 -2.42 -6.08
N LYS A 78 20.33 -2.13 -6.20
CA LYS A 78 21.31 -3.01 -6.84
C LYS A 78 21.53 -4.31 -6.04
N VAL A 79 21.64 -4.23 -4.72
CA VAL A 79 21.78 -5.42 -3.86
C VAL A 79 20.53 -6.29 -3.93
N MET A 80 19.34 -5.70 -3.87
CA MET A 80 18.08 -6.44 -4.02
C MET A 80 18.00 -7.13 -5.38
N GLN A 81 18.32 -6.44 -6.47
CA GLN A 81 18.30 -6.98 -7.83
C GLN A 81 19.27 -8.16 -7.98
N GLU A 82 20.52 -8.01 -7.53
CA GLU A 82 21.56 -9.06 -7.62
C GLU A 82 21.24 -10.30 -6.76
N SER A 83 20.48 -10.09 -5.67
CA SER A 83 20.06 -11.17 -4.78
C SER A 83 18.67 -11.74 -5.12
N GLY A 84 18.05 -11.29 -6.22
CA GLY A 84 16.74 -11.76 -6.65
C GLY A 84 15.58 -11.34 -5.71
N ILE A 85 15.81 -10.35 -4.85
CA ILE A 85 14.80 -9.84 -3.92
C ILE A 85 13.90 -8.84 -4.67
N GLN A 86 12.61 -9.18 -4.82
CA GLN A 86 11.63 -8.36 -5.51
C GLN A 86 10.37 -8.21 -4.67
N ALA A 87 9.75 -7.02 -4.73
CA ALA A 87 8.43 -6.82 -4.15
C ALA A 87 7.40 -7.70 -4.86
N LYS A 88 6.48 -8.34 -4.12
CA LYS A 88 5.37 -9.10 -4.72
C LYS A 88 4.57 -8.20 -5.65
N ALA A 89 4.42 -8.61 -6.91
CA ALA A 89 3.58 -7.93 -7.88
C ALA A 89 2.11 -8.12 -7.53
N VAL A 90 1.34 -7.02 -7.52
CA VAL A 90 -0.11 -7.06 -7.29
C VAL A 90 -0.80 -7.44 -8.60
N LYS A 91 -1.72 -8.42 -8.55
CA LYS A 91 -2.60 -8.74 -9.69
C LYS A 91 -3.48 -7.53 -10.02
N LYS A 92 -3.69 -7.25 -11.33
CA LYS A 92 -4.55 -6.15 -11.79
C LYS A 92 -5.94 -6.23 -11.16
N PHE A 93 -6.42 -5.09 -10.67
CA PHE A 93 -7.71 -4.91 -10.04
C PHE A 93 -8.87 -5.02 -11.06
N LYS A 94 -10.01 -5.58 -10.64
CA LYS A 94 -11.25 -5.64 -11.43
C LYS A 94 -12.25 -4.65 -10.81
N MET A 95 -12.79 -3.73 -11.61
CA MET A 95 -13.82 -2.76 -11.17
C MET A 95 -15.07 -3.50 -10.65
N THR A 96 -15.59 -3.07 -9.51
CA THR A 96 -16.71 -3.72 -8.80
C THR A 96 -17.83 -2.77 -8.39
N THR A 97 -17.72 -1.47 -8.69
CA THR A 97 -18.74 -0.48 -8.32
C THR A 97 -19.86 -0.47 -9.35
N ASP A 98 -21.09 -0.68 -8.92
CA ASP A 98 -22.28 -0.49 -9.76
C ASP A 98 -22.64 1.01 -9.80
N SER A 99 -22.27 1.66 -10.90
CA SER A 99 -22.59 3.05 -11.18
C SER A 99 -23.83 3.21 -12.09
N LYS A 100 -24.56 2.13 -12.37
CA LYS A 100 -25.77 2.13 -13.22
C LYS A 100 -27.03 2.26 -12.37
N HIS A 101 -27.22 3.38 -11.72
CA HIS A 101 -28.44 3.67 -10.95
C HIS A 101 -29.04 5.03 -11.41
N SER A 102 -30.32 5.25 -11.09
CA SER A 102 -31.08 6.47 -11.43
C SER A 102 -31.00 7.57 -10.36
N GLN A 103 -30.16 7.42 -9.35
CA GLN A 103 -30.02 8.39 -8.25
C GLN A 103 -29.29 9.67 -8.74
N SER A 104 -29.63 10.81 -8.15
CA SER A 104 -28.98 12.09 -8.44
C SER A 104 -27.50 12.05 -8.03
N VAL A 105 -26.62 12.48 -8.92
CA VAL A 105 -25.16 12.50 -8.75
C VAL A 105 -24.73 13.95 -8.53
N ALA A 106 -23.84 14.18 -7.56
CA ALA A 106 -23.23 15.49 -7.33
C ALA A 106 -22.17 15.80 -8.40
N GLU A 107 -21.88 17.08 -8.58
CA GLU A 107 -20.83 17.56 -9.46
C GLU A 107 -19.43 17.18 -8.95
N ASN A 108 -18.46 17.02 -9.85
CA ASN A 108 -17.07 16.81 -9.47
C ASN A 108 -16.40 18.15 -9.14
N LEU A 109 -16.39 18.52 -7.88
CA LEU A 109 -15.79 19.76 -7.39
C LEU A 109 -14.31 19.61 -7.03
N LEU A 110 -13.82 18.38 -6.83
CA LEU A 110 -12.41 18.11 -6.55
C LEU A 110 -11.53 18.20 -7.80
N ASP A 111 -12.06 17.79 -8.94
CA ASP A 111 -11.44 17.80 -10.28
C ASP A 111 -9.96 17.39 -10.32
N ARG A 112 -9.58 16.40 -9.51
CA ARG A 112 -8.20 15.88 -9.36
C ARG A 112 -7.19 16.85 -8.73
N GLU A 113 -7.64 17.96 -8.18
CA GLU A 113 -6.77 18.89 -7.44
C GLU A 113 -6.43 18.32 -6.05
N PHE A 114 -5.71 17.18 -6.04
CA PHE A 114 -5.41 16.46 -4.79
C PHE A 114 -4.46 17.21 -3.85
N ASP A 115 -3.74 18.20 -4.35
CA ASP A 115 -2.85 19.06 -3.57
C ASP A 115 -3.53 20.35 -3.10
N ARG A 116 -4.83 20.51 -3.36
CA ARG A 116 -5.62 21.68 -2.97
C ARG A 116 -5.79 21.84 -1.47
N ALA A 117 -5.79 20.72 -0.72
CA ALA A 117 -5.88 20.76 0.73
C ALA A 117 -4.57 21.26 1.34
N THR A 118 -4.62 22.38 2.06
CA THR A 118 -3.46 23.03 2.72
C THR A 118 -3.41 22.75 4.21
N GLU A 119 -4.50 22.25 4.79
CA GLU A 119 -4.64 21.89 6.20
C GLU A 119 -5.65 20.75 6.41
N PRO A 120 -5.66 20.09 7.58
CA PRO A 120 -6.59 19.00 7.86
C PRO A 120 -8.05 19.42 7.81
N ASN A 121 -8.92 18.48 7.42
CA ASN A 121 -10.39 18.63 7.37
C ASN A 121 -10.92 19.63 6.34
N GLN A 122 -10.14 19.97 5.32
CA GLN A 122 -10.65 20.71 4.15
C GLN A 122 -11.26 19.77 3.12
N ILE A 123 -10.64 18.64 2.86
CA ILE A 123 -11.09 17.67 1.86
C ILE A 123 -10.97 16.26 2.43
N TRP A 124 -12.09 15.56 2.46
CA TRP A 124 -12.13 14.12 2.73
C TRP A 124 -12.46 13.35 1.45
N VAL A 125 -11.79 12.22 1.27
CA VAL A 125 -12.04 11.31 0.15
C VAL A 125 -12.48 9.96 0.69
N SER A 126 -13.45 9.31 0.06
CA SER A 126 -13.96 8.03 0.52
C SER A 126 -14.14 7.03 -0.62
N ASP A 127 -14.05 5.76 -0.27
CA ASP A 127 -14.30 4.65 -1.18
C ASP A 127 -14.59 3.37 -0.41
N ILE A 128 -15.05 2.34 -1.11
CA ILE A 128 -15.37 1.01 -0.59
C ILE A 128 -14.41 -0.01 -1.21
N THR A 129 -13.90 -0.89 -0.37
CA THR A 129 -13.18 -2.08 -0.83
C THR A 129 -13.76 -3.34 -0.18
N TYR A 130 -13.29 -4.51 -0.60
CA TYR A 130 -13.74 -5.78 -0.08
C TYR A 130 -12.57 -6.67 0.28
N VAL A 131 -12.80 -7.48 1.30
CA VAL A 131 -11.87 -8.44 1.88
C VAL A 131 -12.52 -9.81 1.86
N TRP A 132 -11.82 -10.81 1.35
CA TRP A 132 -12.32 -12.18 1.37
C TRP A 132 -11.99 -12.85 2.70
N THR A 133 -13.00 -13.53 3.27
CA THR A 133 -12.86 -14.41 4.44
C THR A 133 -13.51 -15.77 4.13
N LEU A 134 -13.24 -16.81 4.93
CA LEU A 134 -13.90 -18.09 4.75
C LEU A 134 -15.41 -18.04 5.04
N GLU A 135 -15.88 -17.02 5.78
CA GLU A 135 -17.31 -16.73 5.97
C GLU A 135 -17.93 -15.94 4.80
N GLY A 136 -17.16 -15.65 3.74
CA GLY A 136 -17.56 -14.85 2.59
C GLY A 136 -17.03 -13.40 2.64
N TRP A 137 -17.56 -12.56 1.74
CA TRP A 137 -17.11 -11.19 1.59
C TRP A 137 -17.38 -10.34 2.83
N MET A 138 -16.40 -9.52 3.17
CA MET A 138 -16.51 -8.39 4.09
C MET A 138 -16.18 -7.11 3.32
N TYR A 139 -16.97 -6.09 3.49
CA TYR A 139 -16.80 -4.77 2.89
C TYR A 139 -16.18 -3.82 3.91
N LEU A 140 -15.24 -3.01 3.44
CA LEU A 140 -14.59 -1.95 4.21
C LEU A 140 -14.81 -0.64 3.47
N THR A 141 -15.36 0.37 4.14
CA THR A 141 -15.30 1.75 3.69
C THR A 141 -14.34 2.53 4.56
N CYS A 142 -13.56 3.42 3.93
CA CYS A 142 -12.68 4.35 4.63
C CYS A 142 -12.92 5.77 4.14
N ILE A 143 -12.77 6.70 5.07
CA ILE A 143 -12.72 8.15 4.79
C ILE A 143 -11.32 8.61 5.14
N LEU A 144 -10.64 9.21 4.18
CA LEU A 144 -9.27 9.69 4.28
C LEU A 144 -9.28 11.22 4.25
N ASP A 145 -8.58 11.83 5.18
CA ASP A 145 -8.25 13.25 5.11
C ASP A 145 -7.15 13.47 4.07
N LEU A 146 -7.43 14.27 3.06
CA LEU A 146 -6.57 14.40 1.89
C LEU A 146 -5.22 15.04 2.22
N TYR A 147 -5.20 15.99 3.15
CA TYR A 147 -3.98 16.66 3.59
C TYR A 147 -3.07 15.74 4.42
N SER A 148 -3.62 15.20 5.51
CA SER A 148 -2.83 14.40 6.45
C SER A 148 -2.65 12.95 6.02
N ARG A 149 -3.41 12.48 5.02
CA ARG A 149 -3.46 11.08 4.56
C ARG A 149 -3.89 10.10 5.66
N LYS A 150 -4.51 10.59 6.73
CA LYS A 150 -5.01 9.77 7.84
C LYS A 150 -6.42 9.28 7.54
N VAL A 151 -6.71 8.05 7.92
CA VAL A 151 -8.08 7.54 7.98
C VAL A 151 -8.78 8.24 9.14
N VAL A 152 -9.86 8.96 8.84
CA VAL A 152 -10.64 9.73 9.81
C VAL A 152 -11.97 9.06 10.17
N GLY A 153 -12.43 8.13 9.34
CA GLY A 153 -13.60 7.32 9.60
C GLY A 153 -13.56 6.03 8.80
N TRP A 154 -14.12 4.97 9.34
CA TRP A 154 -14.21 3.67 8.69
C TRP A 154 -15.37 2.84 9.24
N SER A 155 -15.87 1.92 8.44
CA SER A 155 -16.81 0.89 8.89
C SER A 155 -16.55 -0.41 8.10
N MET A 156 -16.94 -1.54 8.72
CA MET A 156 -16.85 -2.86 8.11
C MET A 156 -18.18 -3.61 8.26
N SER A 157 -18.66 -4.18 7.17
CA SER A 157 -19.93 -4.89 7.11
C SER A 157 -19.88 -6.12 6.22
N SER A 158 -20.74 -7.09 6.48
CA SER A 158 -21.00 -8.23 5.57
C SER A 158 -21.86 -7.85 4.37
N ARG A 159 -22.46 -6.65 4.37
CA ARG A 159 -23.34 -6.14 3.31
C ARG A 159 -22.95 -4.72 2.93
N MET A 160 -22.99 -4.42 1.65
CA MET A 160 -22.66 -3.09 1.11
C MET A 160 -23.93 -2.21 1.08
N THR A 161 -24.36 -1.74 2.25
CA THR A 161 -25.56 -0.91 2.43
C THR A 161 -25.21 0.57 2.55
N LYS A 162 -26.20 1.46 2.49
CA LYS A 162 -25.99 2.90 2.72
C LYS A 162 -25.67 3.20 4.18
N GLU A 163 -26.23 2.43 5.13
CA GLU A 163 -25.99 2.55 6.57
C GLU A 163 -24.49 2.35 6.89
N PHE A 164 -23.87 1.37 6.24
CA PHE A 164 -22.45 1.07 6.37
C PHE A 164 -21.53 2.26 6.02
N VAL A 165 -21.79 3.02 4.94
CA VAL A 165 -21.01 4.22 4.61
C VAL A 165 -21.38 5.41 5.50
N MET A 166 -22.62 5.48 5.99
CA MET A 166 -23.05 6.49 6.96
C MET A 166 -22.35 6.34 8.30
N GLU A 167 -22.19 5.12 8.81
CA GLU A 167 -21.43 4.85 10.04
C GLU A 167 -19.99 5.37 9.99
N ALA A 168 -19.32 5.18 8.85
CA ALA A 168 -17.97 5.71 8.65
C ALA A 168 -17.95 7.24 8.66
N LEU A 169 -18.95 7.88 8.01
CA LEU A 169 -19.05 9.34 7.95
C LEU A 169 -19.36 9.91 9.34
N GLU A 170 -20.28 9.31 10.09
CA GLU A 170 -20.61 9.72 11.46
C GLU A 170 -19.40 9.56 12.41
N MET A 171 -18.60 8.50 12.24
CA MET A 171 -17.35 8.33 12.98
C MET A 171 -16.39 9.48 12.67
N ALA A 172 -16.17 9.79 11.39
CA ALA A 172 -15.27 10.86 10.97
C ALA A 172 -15.72 12.23 11.53
N ILE A 173 -17.01 12.54 11.43
CA ILE A 173 -17.58 13.79 11.95
C ILE A 173 -17.37 13.90 13.46
N ARG A 174 -17.67 12.84 14.23
CA ARG A 174 -17.50 12.84 15.68
C ARG A 174 -16.05 12.97 16.13
N GLN A 175 -15.11 12.35 15.40
CA GLN A 175 -13.69 12.38 15.77
C GLN A 175 -13.00 13.68 15.40
N ARG A 176 -13.41 14.29 14.28
CA ARG A 176 -12.68 15.42 13.70
C ARG A 176 -13.38 16.75 13.91
N CYS A 177 -14.69 16.76 14.20
CA CYS A 177 -15.51 17.96 14.36
C CYS A 177 -15.19 18.99 13.27
N PRO A 178 -15.33 18.65 11.99
CA PRO A 178 -14.91 19.52 10.89
C PRO A 178 -15.73 20.80 10.84
N GLY A 179 -15.15 21.89 10.31
CA GLY A 179 -15.87 23.11 9.99
C GLY A 179 -16.85 22.93 8.82
N THR A 180 -17.53 24.03 8.46
CA THR A 180 -18.56 24.05 7.40
C THR A 180 -17.99 24.02 5.97
N ASP A 181 -16.68 24.21 5.80
CA ASP A 181 -16.04 24.32 4.48
C ASP A 181 -15.46 22.98 3.98
N LEU A 182 -15.78 21.87 4.65
CA LEU A 182 -15.32 20.55 4.28
C LEU A 182 -15.94 20.08 2.97
N LEU A 183 -15.11 19.70 2.01
CA LEU A 183 -15.49 18.99 0.79
C LEU A 183 -15.35 17.48 1.01
N HIS A 184 -16.42 16.72 0.78
CA HIS A 184 -16.38 15.25 0.81
C HIS A 184 -16.51 14.71 -0.62
N HIS A 185 -15.48 14.00 -1.09
CA HIS A 185 -15.43 13.41 -2.42
C HIS A 185 -15.52 11.88 -2.36
N SER A 186 -16.33 11.29 -3.24
CA SER A 186 -16.51 9.85 -3.38
C SER A 186 -16.66 9.43 -4.84
N ASP A 187 -16.69 8.11 -5.09
CA ASP A 187 -17.17 7.58 -6.36
C ASP A 187 -18.71 7.75 -6.48
N ARG A 188 -19.27 7.26 -7.61
CA ARG A 188 -20.73 7.27 -7.87
C ARG A 188 -21.41 5.97 -7.40
N GLY A 189 -20.90 5.31 -6.40
CA GLY A 189 -21.58 4.14 -5.84
C GLY A 189 -22.97 4.50 -5.31
N SER A 190 -23.95 3.61 -5.49
CA SER A 190 -25.34 3.83 -5.05
C SER A 190 -25.46 4.17 -3.56
N GLN A 191 -24.51 3.74 -2.73
CA GLN A 191 -24.44 4.03 -1.31
C GLN A 191 -24.22 5.53 -1.05
N TYR A 192 -23.25 6.14 -1.77
CA TYR A 192 -22.91 7.56 -1.67
C TYR A 192 -23.94 8.45 -2.33
N CYS A 193 -24.59 7.97 -3.40
CA CYS A 193 -25.67 8.69 -4.09
C CYS A 193 -26.99 8.67 -3.32
N SER A 194 -27.11 7.84 -2.26
CA SER A 194 -28.34 7.71 -1.50
C SER A 194 -28.77 9.04 -0.86
N GLU A 195 -30.05 9.32 -0.88
CA GLU A 195 -30.62 10.54 -0.31
C GLU A 195 -30.25 10.70 1.20
N LYS A 196 -30.26 9.61 1.96
CA LYS A 196 -29.90 9.62 3.39
C LYS A 196 -28.44 10.03 3.62
N TYR A 197 -27.50 9.52 2.78
CA TYR A 197 -26.09 9.90 2.87
C TYR A 197 -25.88 11.37 2.55
N ARG A 198 -26.49 11.86 1.49
CA ARG A 198 -26.43 13.27 1.07
C ARG A 198 -27.06 14.20 2.09
N ALA A 199 -28.19 13.80 2.70
CA ALA A 199 -28.80 14.54 3.77
C ALA A 199 -27.93 14.60 5.04
N LEU A 200 -27.16 13.53 5.34
CA LEU A 200 -26.21 13.53 6.45
C LEU A 200 -25.06 14.52 6.18
N LEU A 201 -24.51 14.56 4.97
CA LEU A 201 -23.50 15.56 4.58
C LEU A 201 -24.04 16.98 4.72
N ALA A 202 -25.19 17.27 4.12
CA ALA A 202 -25.81 18.59 4.14
C ALA A 202 -26.13 19.08 5.55
N ARG A 203 -26.64 18.20 6.43
CA ARG A 203 -26.94 18.51 7.83
C ARG A 203 -25.72 18.94 8.63
N ASN A 204 -24.53 18.47 8.23
CA ASN A 204 -23.26 18.82 8.86
C ASN A 204 -22.49 19.91 8.12
N GLY A 205 -23.12 20.59 7.13
CA GLY A 205 -22.46 21.64 6.35
C GLY A 205 -21.36 21.15 5.42
N ILE A 206 -21.34 19.85 5.08
CA ILE A 206 -20.29 19.23 4.27
C ILE A 206 -20.73 19.25 2.79
N THR A 207 -19.90 19.81 1.94
CA THR A 207 -20.13 19.87 0.51
C THR A 207 -19.86 18.52 -0.15
N CYS A 208 -20.83 18.01 -0.93
CA CYS A 208 -20.72 16.73 -1.63
C CYS A 208 -20.07 16.91 -3.01
N SER A 209 -19.08 16.07 -3.31
CA SER A 209 -18.44 15.98 -4.63
C SER A 209 -18.35 14.51 -5.06
N MET A 210 -18.53 14.22 -6.36
CA MET A 210 -18.47 12.85 -6.88
C MET A 210 -17.66 12.76 -8.16
N SER A 211 -16.92 11.65 -8.31
CA SER A 211 -16.13 11.34 -9.50
C SER A 211 -16.98 11.37 -10.78
N ARG A 212 -16.38 11.64 -11.92
CA ARG A 212 -17.03 11.53 -13.24
C ARG A 212 -17.31 10.06 -13.57
N LYS A 213 -18.32 9.81 -14.38
CA LYS A 213 -18.72 8.45 -14.78
C LYS A 213 -17.57 7.73 -15.51
N GLY A 214 -17.21 6.55 -15.02
CA GLY A 214 -16.18 5.70 -15.63
C GLY A 214 -14.76 6.25 -15.51
N ASN A 215 -14.53 7.26 -14.68
CA ASN A 215 -13.22 7.89 -14.51
C ASN A 215 -12.62 7.53 -13.15
N CYS A 216 -11.80 6.48 -13.15
CA CYS A 216 -11.11 5.98 -11.94
C CYS A 216 -10.08 6.99 -11.39
N TRP A 217 -9.50 7.83 -12.23
CA TRP A 217 -8.50 8.83 -11.81
C TRP A 217 -9.04 9.89 -10.86
N ASP A 218 -10.37 10.12 -10.86
CA ASP A 218 -10.99 11.11 -9.99
C ASP A 218 -10.96 10.70 -8.51
N ASN A 219 -10.75 9.38 -8.20
CA ASN A 219 -10.60 8.86 -6.82
C ASN A 219 -9.25 8.15 -6.61
N ALA A 220 -8.21 8.55 -7.35
CA ALA A 220 -6.92 7.88 -7.37
C ALA A 220 -6.25 7.77 -5.98
N VAL A 221 -6.51 8.70 -5.07
CA VAL A 221 -5.98 8.68 -3.69
C VAL A 221 -6.50 7.47 -2.93
N MET A 222 -7.81 7.21 -3.00
CA MET A 222 -8.42 6.05 -2.34
C MET A 222 -8.01 4.73 -3.00
N GLU A 223 -7.91 4.71 -4.33
CA GLU A 223 -7.38 3.54 -5.06
C GLU A 223 -5.95 3.20 -4.61
N SER A 224 -5.08 4.20 -4.50
CA SER A 224 -3.70 4.04 -4.02
C SER A 224 -3.66 3.54 -2.57
N PHE A 225 -4.49 4.10 -1.69
CA PHE A 225 -4.60 3.67 -0.30
C PHE A 225 -5.03 2.21 -0.20
N PHE A 226 -6.10 1.81 -0.86
CA PHE A 226 -6.57 0.42 -0.83
C PHE A 226 -5.63 -0.56 -1.53
N ALA A 227 -4.95 -0.14 -2.59
CA ALA A 227 -3.91 -0.96 -3.20
C ALA A 227 -2.77 -1.24 -2.22
N THR A 228 -2.36 -0.23 -1.44
CA THR A 228 -1.35 -0.36 -0.39
C THR A 228 -1.83 -1.28 0.74
N LEU A 229 -3.03 -1.06 1.28
CA LEU A 229 -3.63 -1.90 2.32
C LEU A 229 -3.73 -3.37 1.88
N LYS A 230 -4.20 -3.61 0.66
CA LYS A 230 -4.28 -4.97 0.10
C LYS A 230 -2.91 -5.59 -0.06
N LYS A 231 -1.94 -4.85 -0.56
CA LYS A 231 -0.59 -5.35 -0.82
C LYS A 231 0.20 -5.62 0.46
N GLU A 232 0.05 -4.77 1.47
CA GLU A 232 0.87 -4.86 2.69
C GLU A 232 0.26 -5.72 3.78
N LEU A 233 -1.08 -5.88 3.79
CA LEU A 233 -1.77 -6.63 4.81
C LEU A 233 -2.66 -7.74 4.23
N ILE A 234 -3.73 -7.38 3.50
CA ILE A 234 -4.83 -8.30 3.20
C ILE A 234 -4.37 -9.51 2.38
N HIS A 235 -3.47 -9.32 1.39
CA HIS A 235 -3.02 -10.41 0.52
C HIS A 235 -2.03 -11.38 1.20
N HIS A 236 -1.55 -11.05 2.39
CA HIS A 236 -0.64 -11.91 3.17
C HIS A 236 -1.38 -12.77 4.19
N GLU A 237 -2.63 -12.44 4.47
CA GLU A 237 -3.44 -13.12 5.48
C GLU A 237 -4.51 -14.00 4.82
N ARG A 238 -4.86 -15.08 5.51
CA ARG A 238 -6.02 -15.92 5.20
C ARG A 238 -6.98 -15.81 6.37
N TYR A 239 -7.96 -14.96 6.22
CA TYR A 239 -8.92 -14.72 7.29
C TYR A 239 -9.97 -15.85 7.36
N GLU A 240 -10.05 -16.50 8.50
CA GLU A 240 -11.07 -17.54 8.74
C GLU A 240 -12.44 -16.89 8.94
N THR A 241 -12.49 -15.82 9.73
CA THR A 241 -13.74 -15.13 10.05
C THR A 241 -13.67 -13.64 9.69
N ARG A 242 -14.84 -13.00 9.57
CA ARG A 242 -14.95 -11.55 9.41
C ARG A 242 -14.44 -10.81 10.66
N SER A 243 -14.57 -11.40 11.83
CA SER A 243 -14.03 -10.84 13.07
C SER A 243 -12.51 -10.79 13.05
N THR A 244 -11.85 -11.88 12.66
CA THR A 244 -10.38 -11.93 12.53
C THR A 244 -9.87 -10.88 11.53
N ALA A 245 -10.54 -10.77 10.37
CA ALA A 245 -10.19 -9.77 9.37
C ALA A 245 -10.38 -8.34 9.90
N ARG A 246 -11.44 -8.08 10.67
CA ARG A 246 -11.69 -6.77 11.30
C ARG A 246 -10.56 -6.39 12.27
N SER A 247 -10.18 -7.30 13.18
CA SER A 247 -9.09 -7.05 14.15
C SER A 247 -7.76 -6.77 13.43
N SER A 248 -7.39 -7.62 12.47
CA SER A 248 -6.14 -7.48 11.72
C SER A 248 -6.03 -6.17 10.91
N ILE A 249 -7.15 -5.65 10.40
CA ILE A 249 -7.15 -4.40 9.61
C ILE A 249 -7.17 -3.17 10.53
N PHE A 250 -7.72 -3.31 11.74
CA PHE A 250 -7.82 -2.21 12.70
C PHE A 250 -6.51 -1.97 13.47
N GLU A 251 -5.72 -3.01 13.75
CA GLU A 251 -4.39 -2.93 14.38
C GLU A 251 -3.35 -2.27 13.46
#